data_40a5b440c5bf9119142052ff9ed7cc1f
#
_entry.id   40a5b440c5bf9119142052ff9ed7cc1f
#
_cell.length_a   1.000
_cell.length_b   1.000
_cell.length_c   1.000
_cell.angle_alpha   90.00
_cell.angle_beta   90.00
_cell.angle_gamma   90.00
#
_symmetry.space_group_name_H-M   'P 1'
#
loop_
_entity.id
_entity.type
_entity.pdbx_description
1 polymer ?
#
loop_
_entity_poly.entity_id
_entity_poly.type
_entity_poly.pdbx_seq_one_letter_code
_entity_poly.pdbx_strand_id
1 'polypeptide(L)'
;LKRLTYFILLGFFLTPLILYGGVEWEAQTITRTKDKESKLIIKGYAQKGNVREDFIEVSEQENPLMKPGMYWLYLAEKSEVYVVDSEEKSYFVMNVDSISKIMSSINQFVKFTISNPKVEVKALGTEKFMDLDCNHLIINTSYDMETKIMIMKMKTHNEESRELWATTRHIEDISLNFSRKSFSTGIAEIDSLIRMETNLYSNIGFIMKSLVTSKTFDAKGKPVSESTTETVIEKIIEKDLSPELFKIPSDYKKIEFKFDMEKE
;
A
#
# COMPACT_ATOMS: atom_id res chain seq x y z
N LEU A 1 -22.25 71.36 14.56
CA LEU A 1 -22.49 69.99 14.01
C LEU A 1 -21.19 69.41 13.51
N LYS A 2 -20.48 68.68 14.38
CA LYS A 2 -19.30 67.94 13.99
C LYS A 2 -19.68 66.45 13.92
N ARG A 3 -19.66 65.88 12.72
CA ARG A 3 -19.80 64.46 12.53
C ARG A 3 -18.47 63.78 12.85
N LEU A 4 -18.46 63.00 13.92
CA LEU A 4 -17.35 62.16 14.29
C LEU A 4 -17.50 60.85 13.53
N THR A 5 -16.68 60.65 12.51
CA THR A 5 -16.64 59.41 11.75
C THR A 5 -15.71 58.44 12.47
N TYR A 6 -16.28 57.44 13.12
CA TYR A 6 -15.50 56.30 13.68
C TYR A 6 -15.03 55.40 12.54
N PHE A 7 -13.77 55.46 12.22
CA PHE A 7 -13.09 54.41 11.44
C PHE A 7 -12.85 53.23 12.37
N ILE A 8 -13.70 52.22 12.25
CA ILE A 8 -13.39 50.92 12.86
C ILE A 8 -12.36 50.26 11.93
N LEU A 9 -11.09 50.29 12.33
CA LEU A 9 -10.04 49.47 11.75
C LEU A 9 -10.31 48.03 12.18
N LEU A 10 -11.06 47.27 11.36
CA LEU A 10 -11.17 45.85 11.47
C LEU A 10 -9.86 45.28 10.98
N GLY A 11 -8.89 45.11 11.91
CA GLY A 11 -7.68 44.35 11.65
C GLY A 11 -8.06 42.90 11.40
N PHE A 12 -8.25 42.54 10.16
CA PHE A 12 -8.22 41.15 9.75
C PHE A 12 -6.79 40.65 10.00
N PHE A 13 -6.59 40.03 11.14
CA PHE A 13 -5.46 39.08 11.30
C PHE A 13 -5.75 37.90 10.37
N LEU A 14 -5.34 38.09 9.11
CA LEU A 14 -5.05 36.97 8.22
C LEU A 14 -3.83 36.26 8.81
N THR A 15 -4.03 35.43 9.81
CA THR A 15 -3.06 34.35 10.05
C THR A 15 -3.01 33.60 8.73
N PRO A 16 -1.87 33.53 8.04
CA PRO A 16 -1.78 32.66 6.89
C PRO A 16 -2.14 31.27 7.42
N LEU A 17 -3.29 30.75 6.99
CA LEU A 17 -3.53 29.31 7.01
C LEU A 17 -2.39 28.73 6.19
N ILE A 18 -1.34 28.26 6.88
CA ILE A 18 -0.28 27.48 6.26
C ILE A 18 -0.98 26.17 5.93
N LEU A 19 -1.59 26.12 4.76
CA LEU A 19 -2.04 24.89 4.13
C LEU A 19 -0.75 24.14 3.75
N TYR A 20 -0.28 23.28 4.62
CA TYR A 20 0.77 22.33 4.26
C TYR A 20 0.23 21.49 3.11
N GLY A 21 0.91 21.56 1.96
CA GLY A 21 0.48 20.88 0.74
C GLY A 21 0.91 19.43 0.67
N GLY A 22 1.43 18.84 1.77
CA GLY A 22 1.88 17.47 1.77
C GLY A 22 2.10 16.87 3.15
N VAL A 23 2.38 15.58 3.18
CA VAL A 23 2.66 14.80 4.39
C VAL A 23 3.88 13.91 4.21
N GLU A 24 4.70 13.83 5.26
CA GLU A 24 5.80 12.88 5.41
C GLU A 24 5.48 11.93 6.55
N TRP A 25 5.78 10.63 6.38
CA TRP A 25 5.62 9.66 7.46
C TRP A 25 6.77 8.67 7.50
N GLU A 26 6.95 8.03 8.65
CA GLU A 26 7.81 6.88 8.86
C GLU A 26 6.94 5.72 9.34
N ALA A 27 7.10 4.55 8.71
CA ALA A 27 6.35 3.35 9.06
C ALA A 27 7.29 2.18 9.29
N GLN A 28 6.96 1.36 10.29
CA GLN A 28 7.60 0.09 10.54
C GLN A 28 6.63 -1.03 10.28
N THR A 29 7.06 -2.04 9.54
CA THR A 29 6.33 -3.30 9.36
C THR A 29 7.17 -4.45 9.93
N ILE A 30 6.55 -5.27 10.76
CA ILE A 30 7.13 -6.47 11.31
C ILE A 30 6.27 -7.64 10.88
N THR A 31 6.87 -8.60 10.18
CA THR A 31 6.20 -9.85 9.79
C THR A 31 6.80 -11.01 10.59
N ARG A 32 5.93 -11.77 11.24
CA ARG A 32 6.29 -12.95 12.01
C ARG A 32 5.67 -14.19 11.39
N THR A 33 6.50 -15.17 11.14
CA THR A 33 6.09 -16.54 10.83
C THR A 33 6.56 -17.46 11.96
N LYS A 34 6.25 -18.75 11.85
CA LYS A 34 6.71 -19.72 12.85
C LYS A 34 8.22 -19.70 13.08
N ASP A 35 8.99 -19.49 12.01
CA ASP A 35 10.45 -19.72 12.00
C ASP A 35 11.26 -18.42 11.79
N LYS A 36 10.59 -17.31 11.43
CA LYS A 36 11.28 -16.07 11.05
C LYS A 36 10.52 -14.84 11.52
N GLU A 37 11.28 -13.79 11.80
CA GLU A 37 10.76 -12.42 11.91
C GLU A 37 11.50 -11.55 10.89
N SER A 38 10.76 -10.77 10.12
CA SER A 38 11.31 -9.79 9.20
C SER A 38 10.83 -8.38 9.55
N LYS A 39 11.67 -7.40 9.23
CA LYS A 39 11.43 -6.00 9.51
C LYS A 39 11.63 -5.17 8.25
N LEU A 40 10.69 -4.25 8.01
CA LEU A 40 10.74 -3.25 6.96
C LEU A 40 10.50 -1.87 7.58
N ILE A 41 11.38 -0.91 7.30
CA ILE A 41 11.17 0.50 7.62
C ILE A 41 11.08 1.27 6.31
N ILE A 42 10.01 2.03 6.17
CA ILE A 42 9.81 2.93 5.05
C ILE A 42 9.70 4.38 5.51
N LYS A 43 10.10 5.29 4.63
CA LYS A 43 9.82 6.70 4.75
C LYS A 43 8.96 7.13 3.57
N GLY A 44 7.76 7.60 3.86
CA GLY A 44 6.78 7.95 2.87
C GLY A 44 6.60 9.46 2.73
N TYR A 45 6.19 9.88 1.55
CA TYR A 45 5.89 11.27 1.18
C TYR A 45 4.67 11.28 0.29
N ALA A 46 3.72 12.18 0.56
CA ALA A 46 2.58 12.36 -0.33
C ALA A 46 2.25 13.84 -0.48
N GLN A 47 1.94 14.25 -1.69
CA GLN A 47 1.48 15.60 -2.02
C GLN A 47 0.71 15.58 -3.33
N LYS A 48 -0.47 16.20 -3.34
CA LYS A 48 -1.32 16.33 -4.55
C LYS A 48 -1.58 15.00 -5.27
N GLY A 49 -1.77 13.94 -4.49
CA GLY A 49 -2.01 12.59 -5.00
C GLY A 49 -0.77 11.83 -5.48
N ASN A 50 0.42 12.46 -5.55
CA ASN A 50 1.67 11.75 -5.77
C ASN A 50 2.13 11.12 -4.46
N VAL A 51 2.70 9.93 -4.53
CA VAL A 51 3.19 9.18 -3.37
C VAL A 51 4.58 8.64 -3.66
N ARG A 52 5.49 8.80 -2.70
CA ARG A 52 6.82 8.18 -2.74
C ARG A 52 7.06 7.43 -1.44
N GLU A 53 7.61 6.22 -1.55
CA GLU A 53 8.01 5.38 -0.42
C GLU A 53 9.44 4.91 -0.59
N ASP A 54 10.32 5.40 0.28
CA ASP A 54 11.74 5.03 0.32
C ASP A 54 11.92 3.84 1.27
N PHE A 55 12.62 2.80 0.82
CA PHE A 55 12.97 1.64 1.64
C PHE A 55 14.25 1.94 2.43
N ILE A 56 14.11 2.11 3.75
CA ILE A 56 15.21 2.50 4.65
C ILE A 56 15.91 1.28 5.22
N GLU A 57 15.13 0.31 5.70
CA GLU A 57 15.63 -0.94 6.26
C GLU A 57 14.77 -2.10 5.74
N VAL A 58 15.41 -3.14 5.25
CA VAL A 58 14.76 -4.37 4.78
C VAL A 58 15.58 -5.53 5.32
N SER A 59 15.05 -6.26 6.31
CA SER A 59 15.79 -7.35 6.97
C SER A 59 15.84 -8.62 6.12
N GLU A 60 14.89 -8.82 5.21
CA GLU A 60 14.89 -9.94 4.26
C GLU A 60 14.98 -9.41 2.83
N GLN A 61 16.01 -9.82 2.12
CA GLN A 61 16.23 -9.40 0.71
C GLN A 61 15.51 -10.33 -0.29
N GLU A 62 14.47 -11.03 0.13
CA GLU A 62 13.73 -11.94 -0.75
C GLU A 62 12.95 -11.21 -1.85
N ASN A 63 12.61 -9.94 -1.64
CA ASN A 63 11.94 -9.15 -2.65
C ASN A 63 12.93 -8.26 -3.40
N PRO A 64 13.23 -8.56 -4.68
CA PRO A 64 14.16 -7.76 -5.48
C PRO A 64 13.68 -6.33 -5.76
N LEU A 65 12.41 -6.03 -5.48
CA LEU A 65 11.79 -4.71 -5.67
C LEU A 65 11.79 -3.85 -4.41
N MET A 66 12.30 -4.38 -3.29
CA MET A 66 12.34 -3.71 -1.99
C MET A 66 13.73 -3.90 -1.38
N LYS A 67 14.67 -3.02 -1.69
CA LYS A 67 16.02 -2.99 -1.11
C LYS A 67 16.27 -1.62 -0.51
N PRO A 68 17.11 -1.51 0.51
CA PRO A 68 17.59 -0.19 0.98
C PRO A 68 18.15 0.62 -0.21
N GLY A 69 17.79 1.91 -0.29
CA GLY A 69 18.18 2.77 -1.41
C GLY A 69 17.25 2.72 -2.63
N MET A 70 16.33 1.78 -2.70
CA MET A 70 15.23 1.81 -3.66
C MET A 70 14.06 2.63 -3.14
N TYR A 71 13.20 3.09 -4.06
CA TYR A 71 11.91 3.70 -3.71
C TYR A 71 10.85 3.42 -4.77
N TRP A 72 9.61 3.44 -4.32
CA TRP A 72 8.46 3.45 -5.21
C TRP A 72 7.93 4.87 -5.35
N LEU A 73 7.58 5.24 -6.57
CA LEU A 73 7.03 6.56 -6.88
C LEU A 73 5.76 6.42 -7.70
N TYR A 74 4.64 6.80 -7.13
CA TYR A 74 3.37 6.94 -7.83
C TYR A 74 3.17 8.38 -8.29
N LEU A 75 2.86 8.56 -9.56
CA LEU A 75 2.51 9.84 -10.16
C LEU A 75 1.04 9.84 -10.56
N ALA A 76 0.23 10.65 -9.85
CA ALA A 76 -1.21 10.69 -10.02
C ALA A 76 -1.64 11.06 -11.46
N GLU A 77 -0.96 12.04 -12.07
CA GLU A 77 -1.26 12.49 -13.44
C GLU A 77 -1.09 11.38 -14.48
N LYS A 78 -0.16 10.47 -14.26
CA LYS A 78 0.13 9.37 -15.18
C LYS A 78 -0.55 8.06 -14.79
N SER A 79 -1.01 7.97 -13.54
CA SER A 79 -1.50 6.71 -12.94
C SER A 79 -0.49 5.56 -13.07
N GLU A 80 0.80 5.87 -12.94
CA GLU A 80 1.90 4.94 -13.07
C GLU A 80 2.70 4.83 -11.78
N VAL A 81 3.22 3.63 -11.51
CA VAL A 81 4.21 3.36 -10.46
C VAL A 81 5.57 3.20 -11.09
N TYR A 82 6.52 3.88 -10.55
CA TYR A 82 7.93 3.75 -10.87
C TYR A 82 8.63 3.06 -9.73
N VAL A 83 9.35 1.98 -10.02
CA VAL A 83 10.28 1.35 -9.09
C VAL A 83 11.67 1.86 -9.46
N VAL A 84 12.29 2.55 -8.53
CA VAL A 84 13.55 3.28 -8.77
C VAL A 84 14.63 2.71 -7.88
N ASP A 85 15.76 2.38 -8.48
CA ASP A 85 16.99 1.96 -7.82
C ASP A 85 17.99 3.13 -7.87
N SER A 86 18.27 3.72 -6.70
CA SER A 86 19.15 4.88 -6.61
C SER A 86 20.63 4.50 -6.76
N GLU A 87 21.00 3.28 -6.38
CA GLU A 87 22.39 2.79 -6.49
C GLU A 87 22.74 2.51 -7.95
N GLU A 88 21.85 1.81 -8.68
CA GLU A 88 22.03 1.48 -10.09
C GLU A 88 21.64 2.63 -11.02
N LYS A 89 21.12 3.74 -10.47
CA LYS A 89 20.59 4.88 -11.25
C LYS A 89 19.65 4.42 -12.36
N SER A 90 18.74 3.52 -12.01
CA SER A 90 17.83 2.92 -12.96
C SER A 90 16.39 2.91 -12.44
N TYR A 91 15.45 2.78 -13.34
CA TYR A 91 14.04 2.64 -12.98
C TYR A 91 13.28 1.83 -14.01
N PHE A 92 12.18 1.22 -13.58
CA PHE A 92 11.19 0.67 -14.49
C PHE A 92 9.78 1.12 -14.09
N VAL A 93 8.86 1.03 -15.05
CA VAL A 93 7.46 1.41 -14.83
C VAL A 93 6.66 0.14 -14.59
N MET A 94 6.00 0.09 -13.44
CA MET A 94 5.05 -0.94 -13.11
C MET A 94 3.65 -0.44 -13.45
N ASN A 95 3.12 -0.88 -14.57
CA ASN A 95 1.76 -0.58 -15.01
C ASN A 95 1.00 -1.89 -15.29
N VAL A 96 -0.30 -1.78 -15.58
CA VAL A 96 -1.16 -2.93 -15.84
C VAL A 96 -0.58 -3.85 -16.92
N ASP A 97 0.00 -3.28 -17.98
CA ASP A 97 0.60 -4.05 -19.08
C ASP A 97 1.84 -4.83 -18.63
N SER A 98 2.68 -4.21 -17.81
CA SER A 98 3.88 -4.86 -17.26
C SER A 98 3.50 -6.02 -16.34
N ILE A 99 2.53 -5.79 -15.46
CA ILE A 99 2.02 -6.83 -14.55
C ILE A 99 1.35 -7.95 -15.35
N SER A 100 0.51 -7.62 -16.33
CA SER A 100 -0.15 -8.60 -17.19
C SER A 100 0.84 -9.46 -17.96
N LYS A 101 1.97 -8.92 -18.44
CA LYS A 101 3.04 -9.68 -19.09
C LYS A 101 3.70 -10.67 -18.13
N ILE A 102 4.03 -10.21 -16.91
CA ILE A 102 4.62 -11.06 -15.87
C ILE A 102 3.67 -12.19 -15.52
N MET A 103 2.40 -11.85 -15.24
CA MET A 103 1.38 -12.83 -14.89
C MET A 103 1.05 -13.80 -16.03
N SER A 104 1.05 -13.32 -17.28
CA SER A 104 0.87 -14.20 -18.45
C SER A 104 1.99 -15.23 -18.56
N SER A 105 3.24 -14.84 -18.25
CA SER A 105 4.36 -15.77 -18.21
C SER A 105 4.19 -16.82 -17.12
N ILE A 106 3.74 -16.42 -15.94
CA ILE A 106 3.46 -17.33 -14.82
C ILE A 106 2.28 -18.25 -15.16
N ASN A 107 1.20 -17.72 -15.74
CA ASN A 107 -0.03 -18.46 -16.08
C ASN A 107 0.20 -19.58 -17.11
N GLN A 108 1.29 -19.58 -17.86
CA GLN A 108 1.64 -20.71 -18.73
C GLN A 108 1.97 -21.96 -17.92
N PHE A 109 2.49 -21.82 -16.72
CA PHE A 109 2.95 -22.92 -15.85
C PHE A 109 2.04 -23.14 -14.64
N VAL A 110 1.39 -22.06 -14.15
CA VAL A 110 0.60 -22.08 -12.93
C VAL A 110 -0.81 -21.56 -13.22
N LYS A 111 -1.83 -22.35 -12.92
CA LYS A 111 -3.24 -21.92 -12.97
C LYS A 111 -3.79 -21.80 -11.57
N PHE A 112 -4.44 -20.67 -11.29
CA PHE A 112 -5.13 -20.41 -10.04
C PHE A 112 -6.65 -20.46 -10.27
N THR A 113 -7.37 -21.05 -9.33
CA THR A 113 -8.84 -20.98 -9.28
C THR A 113 -9.22 -20.65 -7.85
N ILE A 114 -9.95 -19.54 -7.65
CA ILE A 114 -10.49 -19.14 -6.37
C ILE A 114 -11.97 -19.50 -6.34
N SER A 115 -12.42 -20.09 -5.25
CA SER A 115 -13.81 -20.43 -5.00
C SER A 115 -14.22 -20.08 -3.57
N ASN A 116 -15.53 -19.97 -3.34
CA ASN A 116 -16.12 -19.66 -2.03
C ASN A 116 -15.57 -18.38 -1.35
N PRO A 117 -15.32 -17.27 -2.08
CA PRO A 117 -14.81 -16.07 -1.45
C PRO A 117 -15.84 -15.47 -0.50
N LYS A 118 -15.41 -15.12 0.72
CA LYS A 118 -16.20 -14.41 1.71
C LYS A 118 -15.37 -13.24 2.22
N VAL A 119 -15.99 -12.07 2.32
CA VAL A 119 -15.38 -10.87 2.91
C VAL A 119 -16.40 -10.26 3.87
N GLU A 120 -16.01 -10.13 5.12
CA GLU A 120 -16.83 -9.55 6.19
C GLU A 120 -16.10 -8.36 6.80
N VAL A 121 -16.81 -7.24 6.99
CA VAL A 121 -16.28 -6.05 7.63
C VAL A 121 -17.06 -5.78 8.91
N LYS A 122 -16.32 -5.63 10.03
CA LYS A 122 -16.85 -5.27 11.32
C LYS A 122 -16.25 -3.95 11.77
N ALA A 123 -17.09 -2.91 11.88
CA ALA A 123 -16.69 -1.66 12.52
C ALA A 123 -16.64 -1.82 14.03
N LEU A 124 -15.56 -1.37 14.66
CA LEU A 124 -15.35 -1.40 16.11
C LEU A 124 -15.56 -0.01 16.75
N GLY A 125 -15.67 1.03 15.92
CA GLY A 125 -15.87 2.41 16.37
C GLY A 125 -14.72 3.31 15.98
N THR A 126 -14.49 4.35 16.77
CA THR A 126 -13.41 5.32 16.56
C THR A 126 -12.49 5.28 17.77
N GLU A 127 -11.20 5.21 17.51
CA GLU A 127 -10.14 5.24 18.53
C GLU A 127 -9.08 6.29 18.18
N LYS A 128 -8.39 6.80 19.19
CA LYS A 128 -7.27 7.71 18.97
C LYS A 128 -5.98 6.94 18.76
N PHE A 129 -5.25 7.31 17.69
CA PHE A 129 -3.90 6.85 17.43
C PHE A 129 -3.04 8.05 17.04
N MET A 130 -1.94 8.31 17.76
CA MET A 130 -1.06 9.49 17.57
C MET A 130 -1.86 10.81 17.51
N ASP A 131 -2.81 11.01 18.43
CA ASP A 131 -3.71 12.17 18.51
C ASP A 131 -4.68 12.36 17.33
N LEU A 132 -4.71 11.41 16.38
CA LEU A 132 -5.66 11.37 15.27
C LEU A 132 -6.84 10.45 15.60
N ASP A 133 -8.03 10.88 15.24
CA ASP A 133 -9.21 10.02 15.30
C ASP A 133 -9.13 9.02 14.13
N CYS A 134 -9.13 7.73 14.47
CA CYS A 134 -9.04 6.64 13.51
C CYS A 134 -10.28 5.78 13.57
N ASN A 135 -10.85 5.47 12.43
CA ASN A 135 -11.84 4.41 12.30
C ASN A 135 -11.14 3.08 12.58
N HIS A 136 -11.68 2.32 13.54
CA HIS A 136 -11.19 0.99 13.91
C HIS A 136 -12.11 -0.06 13.33
N LEU A 137 -11.58 -1.00 12.56
CA LEU A 137 -12.37 -2.03 11.90
C LEU A 137 -11.58 -3.33 11.73
N ILE A 138 -12.31 -4.43 11.60
CA ILE A 138 -11.77 -5.74 11.24
C ILE A 138 -12.36 -6.15 9.89
N ILE A 139 -11.51 -6.65 9.01
CA ILE A 139 -11.88 -7.26 7.73
C ILE A 139 -11.44 -8.71 7.78
N ASN A 140 -12.40 -9.63 7.68
CA ASN A 140 -12.13 -11.05 7.57
C ASN A 140 -12.38 -11.50 6.14
N THR A 141 -11.37 -12.11 5.52
CA THR A 141 -11.45 -12.67 4.17
C THR A 141 -11.17 -14.17 4.26
N SER A 142 -11.97 -14.99 3.60
CA SER A 142 -11.67 -16.40 3.44
C SER A 142 -12.03 -16.89 2.03
N TYR A 143 -11.26 -17.82 1.51
CA TYR A 143 -11.49 -18.42 0.19
C TYR A 143 -10.74 -19.74 0.05
N ASP A 144 -11.25 -20.60 -0.84
CA ASP A 144 -10.55 -21.79 -1.29
C ASP A 144 -9.75 -21.48 -2.55
N MET A 145 -8.52 -21.98 -2.62
CA MET A 145 -7.66 -21.83 -3.80
C MET A 145 -7.20 -23.20 -4.30
N GLU A 146 -7.42 -23.46 -5.58
CA GLU A 146 -6.79 -24.56 -6.29
C GLU A 146 -5.65 -24.00 -7.14
N THR A 147 -4.42 -24.44 -6.87
CA THR A 147 -3.25 -24.14 -7.67
C THR A 147 -2.88 -25.37 -8.47
N LYS A 148 -2.81 -25.21 -9.80
CA LYS A 148 -2.36 -26.28 -10.71
C LYS A 148 -1.03 -25.88 -11.32
N ILE A 149 0.02 -26.68 -11.05
CA ILE A 149 1.34 -26.54 -11.62
C ILE A 149 1.60 -27.78 -12.48
N MET A 150 1.60 -27.59 -13.81
CA MET A 150 1.67 -28.70 -14.77
C MET A 150 0.57 -29.74 -14.49
N ILE A 151 0.94 -30.93 -13.96
CA ILE A 151 0.03 -32.03 -13.61
C ILE A 151 -0.35 -32.08 -12.13
N MET A 152 0.38 -31.33 -11.29
CA MET A 152 0.11 -31.29 -9.84
C MET A 152 -1.01 -30.32 -9.52
N LYS A 153 -1.89 -30.73 -8.62
CA LYS A 153 -2.95 -29.89 -8.09
C LYS A 153 -2.82 -29.80 -6.58
N MET A 154 -2.85 -28.58 -6.10
CA MET A 154 -2.85 -28.26 -4.67
C MET A 154 -4.14 -27.52 -4.35
N LYS A 155 -4.81 -27.92 -3.27
CA LYS A 155 -5.98 -27.20 -2.76
C LYS A 155 -5.64 -26.68 -1.37
N THR A 156 -5.94 -25.41 -1.16
CA THR A 156 -5.76 -24.74 0.14
C THR A 156 -7.03 -23.97 0.50
N HIS A 157 -7.30 -23.89 1.80
CA HIS A 157 -8.22 -22.92 2.36
C HIS A 157 -7.42 -21.79 3.00
N ASN A 158 -7.77 -20.54 2.70
CA ASN A 158 -7.06 -19.37 3.15
C ASN A 158 -7.99 -18.50 3.98
N GLU A 159 -7.50 -18.08 5.14
CA GLU A 159 -8.16 -17.16 6.05
C GLU A 159 -7.24 -15.98 6.33
N GLU A 160 -7.78 -14.78 6.26
CA GLU A 160 -7.07 -13.57 6.62
C GLU A 160 -7.95 -12.67 7.47
N SER A 161 -7.40 -12.18 8.57
CA SER A 161 -8.01 -11.16 9.42
C SER A 161 -7.13 -9.93 9.41
N ARG A 162 -7.69 -8.79 9.01
CA ARG A 162 -7.01 -7.48 9.02
C ARG A 162 -7.71 -6.58 10.01
N GLU A 163 -7.03 -6.20 11.06
CA GLU A 163 -7.47 -5.19 11.99
C GLU A 163 -6.78 -3.87 11.64
N LEU A 164 -7.57 -2.81 11.43
CA LEU A 164 -7.11 -1.55 10.84
C LEU A 164 -7.55 -0.35 11.68
N TRP A 165 -6.63 0.60 11.86
CA TRP A 165 -6.88 1.95 12.38
C TRP A 165 -6.57 2.94 11.28
N ALA A 166 -7.59 3.60 10.75
CA ALA A 166 -7.44 4.48 9.60
C ALA A 166 -8.07 5.85 9.84
N THR A 167 -7.30 6.90 9.57
CA THR A 167 -7.76 8.28 9.68
C THR A 167 -8.23 8.83 8.34
N THR A 168 -9.27 9.67 8.37
CA THR A 168 -9.72 10.41 7.18
C THR A 168 -8.88 11.68 6.94
N ARG A 169 -8.00 12.05 7.86
CA ARG A 169 -7.04 13.12 7.66
C ARG A 169 -6.01 12.70 6.62
N HIS A 170 -5.54 13.62 5.79
CA HIS A 170 -4.57 13.39 4.69
C HIS A 170 -5.04 12.54 3.50
N ILE A 171 -6.34 12.23 3.39
CA ILE A 171 -6.86 11.47 2.24
C ILE A 171 -6.59 12.17 0.90
N GLU A 172 -6.68 13.50 0.86
CA GLU A 172 -6.47 14.28 -0.37
C GLU A 172 -5.01 14.25 -0.84
N ASP A 173 -4.07 14.16 0.10
CA ASP A 173 -2.64 14.13 -0.19
C ASP A 173 -2.17 12.73 -0.55
N ILE A 174 -2.77 11.72 0.07
CA ILE A 174 -2.40 10.32 -0.12
C ILE A 174 -3.44 9.66 -1.01
N SER A 175 -3.15 9.56 -2.29
CA SER A 175 -4.03 8.82 -3.20
C SER A 175 -3.96 7.32 -2.89
N LEU A 176 -4.75 6.89 -1.91
CA LEU A 176 -4.95 5.46 -1.60
C LEU A 176 -5.57 4.68 -2.77
N ASN A 177 -6.04 5.40 -3.79
CA ASN A 177 -6.50 4.81 -5.04
C ASN A 177 -5.36 4.14 -5.83
N PHE A 178 -4.11 4.42 -5.48
CA PHE A 178 -2.93 3.86 -6.08
C PHE A 178 -2.92 2.33 -6.09
N SER A 179 -3.25 1.71 -4.97
CA SER A 179 -3.11 0.26 -4.85
C SER A 179 -4.32 -0.53 -5.34
N ARG A 180 -5.47 0.11 -5.59
CA ARG A 180 -6.73 -0.64 -5.61
C ARG A 180 -7.55 -0.53 -6.89
N LYS A 181 -7.65 0.65 -7.51
CA LYS A 181 -8.47 0.83 -8.71
C LYS A 181 -7.75 0.50 -10.02
N SER A 182 -6.43 0.63 -10.02
CA SER A 182 -5.61 0.46 -11.22
C SER A 182 -4.84 -0.85 -11.26
N PHE A 183 -4.89 -1.65 -10.18
CA PHE A 183 -4.17 -2.89 -10.11
C PHE A 183 -5.02 -4.05 -10.62
N SER A 184 -4.58 -4.67 -11.70
CA SER A 184 -5.11 -5.94 -12.18
C SER A 184 -3.97 -6.95 -12.25
N THR A 185 -4.16 -8.11 -11.64
CA THR A 185 -3.20 -9.21 -11.71
C THR A 185 -3.27 -9.94 -13.05
N GLY A 186 -4.34 -9.69 -13.84
CA GLY A 186 -4.64 -10.46 -15.04
C GLY A 186 -5.20 -11.86 -14.76
N ILE A 187 -5.42 -12.19 -13.48
CA ILE A 187 -6.11 -13.41 -13.03
C ILE A 187 -7.49 -13.00 -12.53
N ALA A 188 -8.52 -13.35 -13.31
CA ALA A 188 -9.89 -12.85 -13.09
C ALA A 188 -10.43 -13.13 -11.67
N GLU A 189 -10.09 -14.29 -11.11
CA GLU A 189 -10.50 -14.71 -9.76
C GLU A 189 -9.85 -13.88 -8.68
N ILE A 190 -8.55 -13.60 -8.79
CA ILE A 190 -7.80 -12.74 -7.86
C ILE A 190 -8.30 -11.31 -7.97
N ASP A 191 -8.45 -10.80 -9.19
CA ASP A 191 -8.97 -9.46 -9.44
C ASP A 191 -10.39 -9.28 -8.90
N SER A 192 -11.21 -10.34 -8.93
CA SER A 192 -12.55 -10.34 -8.35
C SER A 192 -12.50 -10.23 -6.83
N LEU A 193 -11.63 -10.99 -6.17
CA LEU A 193 -11.42 -10.92 -4.72
C LEU A 193 -10.94 -9.53 -4.29
N ILE A 194 -9.93 -8.98 -4.98
CA ILE A 194 -9.41 -7.62 -4.73
C ILE A 194 -10.54 -6.58 -4.88
N ARG A 195 -11.40 -6.71 -5.90
CA ARG A 195 -12.53 -5.79 -6.08
C ARG A 195 -13.56 -5.92 -4.96
N MET A 196 -13.88 -7.12 -4.52
CA MET A 196 -14.80 -7.32 -3.39
C MET A 196 -14.29 -6.61 -2.14
N GLU A 197 -13.03 -6.82 -1.78
CA GLU A 197 -12.41 -6.13 -0.65
C GLU A 197 -12.41 -4.61 -0.85
N THR A 198 -11.93 -4.12 -1.99
CA THR A 198 -11.82 -2.69 -2.27
C THR A 198 -13.17 -1.96 -2.18
N ASN A 199 -14.24 -2.59 -2.67
CA ASN A 199 -15.58 -1.98 -2.61
C ASN A 199 -16.09 -1.82 -1.18
N LEU A 200 -15.68 -2.71 -0.26
CA LEU A 200 -16.14 -2.67 1.13
C LEU A 200 -15.42 -1.61 1.97
N TYR A 201 -14.19 -1.25 1.60
CA TYR A 201 -13.41 -0.32 2.41
C TYR A 201 -12.68 0.79 1.62
N SER A 202 -13.17 1.13 0.43
CA SER A 202 -12.58 2.16 -0.44
C SER A 202 -12.42 3.54 0.23
N ASN A 203 -13.15 3.81 1.30
CA ASN A 203 -13.20 5.11 1.97
C ASN A 203 -12.71 5.06 3.42
N ILE A 204 -11.95 4.05 3.83
CA ILE A 204 -11.51 3.95 5.24
C ILE A 204 -10.51 5.02 5.65
N GLY A 205 -9.76 5.59 4.70
CA GLY A 205 -8.77 6.61 4.97
C GLY A 205 -7.33 6.09 4.95
N PHE A 206 -6.40 6.88 5.48
CA PHE A 206 -4.99 6.53 5.61
C PHE A 206 -4.81 5.58 6.80
N ILE A 207 -4.19 4.42 6.56
CA ILE A 207 -3.97 3.40 7.58
C ILE A 207 -2.80 3.82 8.46
N MET A 208 -3.11 4.11 9.72
CA MET A 208 -2.13 4.49 10.75
C MET A 208 -1.52 3.28 11.43
N LYS A 209 -2.32 2.21 11.57
CA LYS A 209 -1.88 0.93 12.12
C LYS A 209 -2.67 -0.19 11.47
N SER A 210 -2.01 -1.31 11.22
CA SER A 210 -2.66 -2.55 10.81
C SER A 210 -2.05 -3.75 11.48
N LEU A 211 -2.89 -4.75 11.78
CA LEU A 211 -2.50 -6.08 12.20
C LEU A 211 -3.16 -7.09 11.28
N VAL A 212 -2.37 -7.82 10.52
CA VAL A 212 -2.83 -8.81 9.55
C VAL A 212 -2.40 -10.20 10.03
N THR A 213 -3.35 -11.10 10.21
CA THR A 213 -3.09 -12.51 10.49
C THR A 213 -3.59 -13.32 9.31
N SER A 214 -2.69 -14.09 8.69
CA SER A 214 -2.99 -14.96 7.55
C SER A 214 -2.74 -16.40 7.92
N LYS A 215 -3.68 -17.29 7.58
CA LYS A 215 -3.60 -18.74 7.80
C LYS A 215 -3.95 -19.47 6.51
N THR A 216 -3.15 -20.48 6.22
CA THR A 216 -3.40 -21.38 5.09
C THR A 216 -3.51 -22.81 5.60
N PHE A 217 -4.53 -23.51 5.14
CA PHE A 217 -4.80 -24.91 5.47
C PHE A 217 -4.73 -25.76 4.22
N ASP A 218 -4.28 -27.00 4.35
CA ASP A 218 -4.35 -27.99 3.26
C ASP A 218 -5.79 -28.50 3.05
N ALA A 219 -6.00 -29.32 2.03
CA ALA A 219 -7.29 -29.92 1.71
C ALA A 219 -7.90 -30.79 2.83
N LYS A 220 -7.11 -31.15 3.85
CA LYS A 220 -7.55 -31.91 5.03
C LYS A 220 -7.81 -31.03 6.25
N GLY A 221 -7.70 -29.71 6.09
CA GLY A 221 -7.86 -28.72 7.18
C GLY A 221 -6.65 -28.63 8.12
N LYS A 222 -5.49 -29.20 7.74
CA LYS A 222 -4.26 -29.06 8.54
C LYS A 222 -3.61 -27.71 8.22
N PRO A 223 -3.20 -26.91 9.23
CA PRO A 223 -2.48 -25.67 8.99
C PRO A 223 -1.12 -25.95 8.32
N VAL A 224 -0.84 -25.25 7.23
CA VAL A 224 0.41 -25.30 6.47
C VAL A 224 1.24 -24.06 6.61
N SER A 225 0.60 -22.90 6.81
CA SER A 225 1.29 -21.65 7.12
C SER A 225 0.45 -20.74 8.00
N GLU A 226 1.13 -19.97 8.82
CA GLU A 226 0.56 -18.88 9.61
C GLU A 226 1.57 -17.74 9.65
N SER A 227 1.08 -16.51 9.45
CA SER A 227 1.88 -15.30 9.58
C SER A 227 1.09 -14.19 10.24
N THR A 228 1.80 -13.32 10.93
CA THR A 228 1.25 -12.08 11.47
C THR A 228 2.12 -10.93 11.01
N THR A 229 1.49 -9.92 10.40
CA THR A 229 2.16 -8.70 9.95
C THR A 229 1.55 -7.51 10.68
N GLU A 230 2.38 -6.78 11.41
CA GLU A 230 2.01 -5.53 12.06
C GLU A 230 2.69 -4.37 11.32
N THR A 231 1.92 -3.39 10.89
CA THR A 231 2.43 -2.13 10.34
C THR A 231 1.97 -0.99 11.21
N VAL A 232 2.89 -0.11 11.59
CA VAL A 232 2.64 1.05 12.45
C VAL A 232 3.28 2.27 11.84
N ILE A 233 2.52 3.36 11.73
CA ILE A 233 3.06 4.69 11.48
C ILE A 233 3.67 5.18 12.79
N GLU A 234 4.98 5.35 12.81
CA GLU A 234 5.70 5.82 14.01
C GLU A 234 5.80 7.35 14.06
N LYS A 235 5.71 7.99 12.89
CA LYS A 235 5.80 9.44 12.77
C LYS A 235 5.02 9.91 11.56
N ILE A 236 4.31 11.02 11.71
CA ILE A 236 3.62 11.70 10.61
C ILE A 236 3.73 13.22 10.80
N ILE A 237 4.08 13.94 9.74
CA ILE A 237 4.31 15.38 9.78
C ILE A 237 3.69 16.01 8.53
N GLU A 238 2.86 17.04 8.74
CA GLU A 238 2.39 17.91 7.67
C GLU A 238 3.47 18.94 7.34
N LYS A 239 3.85 19.04 6.08
CA LYS A 239 4.80 20.06 5.60
C LYS A 239 4.74 20.22 4.08
N ASP A 240 5.23 21.35 3.60
CA ASP A 240 5.47 21.50 2.16
C ASP A 240 6.63 20.60 1.74
N LEU A 241 6.37 19.78 0.71
CA LEU A 241 7.35 18.89 0.14
C LEU A 241 7.93 19.48 -1.15
N SER A 242 9.23 19.29 -1.36
CA SER A 242 9.85 19.67 -2.63
C SER A 242 9.26 18.89 -3.80
N PRO A 243 8.84 19.54 -4.90
CA PRO A 243 8.39 18.83 -6.09
C PRO A 243 9.42 17.86 -6.67
N GLU A 244 10.69 18.04 -6.36
CA GLU A 244 11.78 17.16 -6.80
C GLU A 244 11.70 15.76 -6.19
N LEU A 245 11.05 15.61 -5.02
CA LEU A 245 10.79 14.29 -4.42
C LEU A 245 9.94 13.40 -5.33
N PHE A 246 9.10 14.00 -6.16
CA PHE A 246 8.18 13.31 -7.05
C PHE A 246 8.65 13.30 -8.52
N LYS A 247 9.97 13.38 -8.72
CA LYS A 247 10.59 13.28 -10.04
C LYS A 247 11.61 12.16 -10.07
N ILE A 248 11.72 11.53 -11.23
CA ILE A 248 12.84 10.63 -11.51
C ILE A 248 14.02 11.49 -11.94
N PRO A 249 15.22 11.32 -11.35
CA PRO A 249 16.40 12.06 -11.78
C PRO A 249 16.69 11.83 -13.25
N SER A 250 17.10 12.90 -13.96
CA SER A 250 17.28 12.88 -15.41
C SER A 250 18.44 12.00 -15.89
N ASP A 251 19.37 11.66 -14.98
CA ASP A 251 20.51 10.77 -15.24
C ASP A 251 20.19 9.28 -15.04
N TYR A 252 18.94 8.95 -14.59
CA TYR A 252 18.53 7.57 -14.40
C TYR A 252 18.06 6.94 -15.70
N LYS A 253 18.41 5.67 -15.90
CA LYS A 253 18.08 4.91 -17.11
C LYS A 253 16.80 4.10 -16.91
N LYS A 254 15.89 4.17 -17.86
CA LYS A 254 14.75 3.27 -17.92
C LYS A 254 15.22 1.88 -18.34
N ILE A 255 14.85 0.87 -17.55
CA ILE A 255 15.10 -0.54 -17.83
C ILE A 255 13.78 -1.31 -18.01
N GLU A 256 13.83 -2.47 -18.64
CA GLU A 256 12.73 -3.42 -18.65
C GLU A 256 12.87 -4.35 -17.43
N PHE A 257 11.78 -4.50 -16.69
CA PHE A 257 11.76 -5.50 -15.62
C PHE A 257 11.68 -6.89 -16.24
N LYS A 258 12.69 -7.73 -15.95
CA LYS A 258 12.74 -9.14 -16.33
C LYS A 258 12.61 -9.98 -15.08
N PHE A 259 11.57 -10.80 -15.01
CA PHE A 259 11.45 -11.79 -13.96
C PHE A 259 12.27 -13.00 -14.36
N ASP A 260 13.41 -13.20 -13.69
CA ASP A 260 14.31 -14.32 -13.96
C ASP A 260 13.90 -15.50 -13.09
N MET A 261 13.18 -16.46 -13.68
CA MET A 261 12.74 -17.68 -12.99
C MET A 261 13.83 -18.77 -12.94
N GLU A 262 15.04 -18.49 -13.48
CA GLU A 262 16.10 -19.51 -13.57
C GLU A 262 17.07 -19.50 -12.38
N LYS A 263 16.87 -18.65 -11.36
CA LYS A 263 17.80 -18.46 -10.25
C LYS A 263 17.32 -18.98 -8.88
N GLU A 264 16.30 -19.83 -8.85
CA GLU A 264 15.90 -20.54 -7.63
C GLU A 264 16.11 -22.05 -7.75
#